data_3478b2f97a08fbebdd6da86c26606f8b
#
_entry.id   3478b2f97a08fbebdd6da86c26606f8b
#
_cell.length_a   1.000
_cell.length_b   1.000
_cell.length_c   1.000
_cell.angle_alpha   90.00
_cell.angle_beta   90.00
_cell.angle_gamma   90.00
#
_symmetry.space_group_name_H-M   'P 1'
#
loop_
_entity.id
_entity.type
_entity.pdbx_description
1 polymer ?
#
loop_
_entity_poly.entity_id
_entity_poly.type
_entity_poly.pdbx_seq_one_letter_code
_entity_poly.pdbx_strand_id
1 'polypeptide(L)'
;DKARNTDEALHVLLDGMRWLGLDWDEGPETGGDFGPYFQSERQAIYDEYLEKLKAAGRSYEKDGAIWFKLEGERYTAYDRFKEAEVEKVRAQPVVIDDAVRGRVERAEEMDFVIVRKDGNPGFHFVNVVDDIAMGITHVIRGEDHLSNTSKHVELFKAFGVAPPRFAHIPLILKESGPGKMSKRDKGALIEDYEKRGFLPAAVRNYISLLGWNPKDDREKIDIGEIIELFDFPGINKGNARFDEQKLSSLNAEYLRELNIESFSFLARPILAGAGVVAEDEDEDYLQAVLG
;
A
#
# COMPACT_ATOMS: atom_id res chain seq x y z
N ASP A 1 -14.38 -5.79 0.15
CA ASP A 1 -14.93 -6.89 0.96
C ASP A 1 -15.57 -6.30 2.23
N LYS A 2 -16.91 -6.18 2.24
CA LYS A 2 -17.69 -5.60 3.35
C LYS A 2 -17.38 -6.25 4.71
N ALA A 3 -17.00 -7.53 4.73
CA ALA A 3 -16.69 -8.25 5.96
C ALA A 3 -15.32 -7.89 6.57
N ARG A 4 -14.45 -7.23 5.81
CA ARG A 4 -13.11 -6.79 6.25
C ARG A 4 -12.99 -5.28 6.43
N ASN A 5 -13.98 -4.54 5.98
CA ASN A 5 -14.04 -3.09 6.11
C ASN A 5 -14.86 -2.77 7.36
N THR A 6 -14.19 -2.71 8.51
CA THR A 6 -14.77 -2.33 9.80
C THR A 6 -14.17 -1.01 10.26
N ASP A 7 -14.92 -0.25 11.03
CA ASP A 7 -14.44 1.02 11.62
C ASP A 7 -13.19 0.78 12.48
N GLU A 8 -13.15 -0.35 13.21
CA GLU A 8 -11.98 -0.76 13.98
C GLU A 8 -10.73 -0.94 13.11
N ALA A 9 -10.86 -1.58 11.94
CA ALA A 9 -9.73 -1.76 11.03
C ALA A 9 -9.23 -0.43 10.44
N LEU A 10 -10.12 0.53 10.24
CA LEU A 10 -9.77 1.89 9.82
C LEU A 10 -8.99 2.60 10.92
N HIS A 11 -9.50 2.61 12.16
CA HIS A 11 -8.83 3.27 13.29
C HIS A 11 -7.43 2.71 13.52
N VAL A 12 -7.27 1.39 13.53
CA VAL A 12 -5.94 0.75 13.67
C VAL A 12 -4.96 1.25 12.60
N LEU A 13 -5.42 1.41 11.35
CA LEU A 13 -4.57 1.90 10.26
C LEU A 13 -4.18 3.38 10.48
N LEU A 14 -5.16 4.23 10.77
CA LEU A 14 -4.93 5.67 10.94
C LEU A 14 -4.09 5.97 12.19
N ASP A 15 -4.33 5.24 13.28
CA ASP A 15 -3.54 5.36 14.51
C ASP A 15 -2.09 4.92 14.30
N GLY A 16 -1.87 3.85 13.55
CA GLY A 16 -0.53 3.42 13.15
C GLY A 16 0.21 4.47 12.32
N MET A 17 -0.47 5.14 11.40
CA MET A 17 0.11 6.26 10.63
C MET A 17 0.45 7.44 11.53
N ARG A 18 -0.47 7.85 12.42
CA ARG A 18 -0.23 8.93 13.39
C ARG A 18 0.94 8.61 14.31
N TRP A 19 0.99 7.39 14.84
CA TRP A 19 2.10 6.96 15.69
C TRP A 19 3.45 7.05 14.97
N LEU A 20 3.47 6.70 13.67
CA LEU A 20 4.67 6.88 12.85
C LEU A 20 4.95 8.36 12.49
N GLY A 21 4.08 9.32 12.82
CA GLY A 21 4.17 10.70 12.38
C GLY A 21 4.03 10.85 10.87
N LEU A 22 3.19 10.02 10.25
CA LEU A 22 2.86 10.08 8.83
C LEU A 22 1.48 10.73 8.68
N ASP A 23 1.48 11.98 8.27
CA ASP A 23 0.27 12.76 8.02
C ASP A 23 -0.18 12.61 6.57
N TRP A 24 -1.42 12.98 6.30
CA TRP A 24 -2.00 13.05 4.97
C TRP A 24 -2.80 14.34 4.80
N ASP A 25 -2.71 14.92 3.62
CA ASP A 25 -3.33 16.21 3.31
C ASP A 25 -4.82 16.08 3.01
N GLU A 26 -5.23 14.90 2.50
CA GLU A 26 -6.60 14.64 2.09
C GLU A 26 -6.97 13.17 2.32
N GLY A 27 -8.18 12.92 2.82
CA GLY A 27 -8.64 11.56 3.08
C GLY A 27 -9.69 11.46 4.18
N PRO A 28 -9.91 10.24 4.72
CA PRO A 28 -10.79 10.05 5.88
C PRO A 28 -10.37 10.93 7.05
N GLU A 29 -11.34 11.48 7.78
CA GLU A 29 -11.21 12.38 8.93
C GLU A 29 -10.65 13.79 8.61
N THR A 30 -9.70 13.92 7.68
CA THR A 30 -9.15 15.21 7.24
C THR A 30 -10.10 15.92 6.26
N GLY A 31 -10.81 15.14 5.44
CA GLY A 31 -11.63 15.68 4.36
C GLY A 31 -10.79 16.09 3.16
N GLY A 32 -11.31 16.99 2.33
CA GLY A 32 -10.68 17.53 1.12
C GLY A 32 -11.66 17.66 -0.04
N ASP A 33 -11.15 18.02 -1.22
CA ASP A 33 -11.96 18.37 -2.40
C ASP A 33 -12.40 17.16 -3.23
N PHE A 34 -11.76 15.99 -3.06
CA PHE A 34 -12.00 14.80 -3.88
C PHE A 34 -12.82 13.69 -3.19
N GLY A 35 -13.47 14.01 -2.06
CA GLY A 35 -14.36 13.07 -1.38
C GLY A 35 -15.57 12.64 -2.21
N PRO A 36 -16.35 11.66 -1.69
CA PRO A 36 -16.13 10.91 -0.45
C PRO A 36 -14.95 9.93 -0.57
N TYR A 37 -14.32 9.59 0.58
CA TYR A 37 -13.08 8.77 0.60
C TYR A 37 -13.33 7.29 0.89
N PHE A 38 -14.56 6.91 1.18
CA PHE A 38 -14.96 5.53 1.35
C PHE A 38 -15.60 4.99 0.07
N GLN A 39 -15.09 3.88 -0.44
CA GLN A 39 -15.63 3.26 -1.66
C GLN A 39 -17.12 2.90 -1.54
N SER A 40 -17.58 2.59 -0.33
CA SER A 40 -19.01 2.34 -0.04
C SER A 40 -19.91 3.54 -0.27
N GLU A 41 -19.39 4.75 -0.30
CA GLU A 41 -20.12 6.01 -0.49
C GLU A 41 -20.04 6.52 -1.94
N ARG A 42 -19.28 5.84 -2.80
CA ARG A 42 -18.96 6.28 -4.16
C ARG A 42 -19.77 5.58 -5.26
N GLN A 43 -20.82 4.85 -4.90
CA GLN A 43 -21.57 4.05 -5.88
C GLN A 43 -22.08 4.89 -7.07
N ALA A 44 -22.58 6.10 -6.82
CA ALA A 44 -23.06 6.99 -7.89
C ALA A 44 -21.97 7.34 -8.91
N ILE A 45 -20.70 7.52 -8.44
CA ILE A 45 -19.56 7.77 -9.30
C ILE A 45 -19.26 6.53 -10.16
N TYR A 46 -19.28 5.34 -9.54
CA TYR A 46 -19.06 4.08 -10.28
C TYR A 46 -20.16 3.86 -11.34
N ASP A 47 -21.40 4.15 -11.02
CA ASP A 47 -22.51 4.03 -11.97
C ASP A 47 -22.34 4.98 -13.16
N GLU A 48 -21.93 6.23 -12.93
CA GLU A 48 -21.63 7.20 -13.98
C GLU A 48 -20.53 6.68 -14.93
N TYR A 49 -19.42 6.18 -14.37
CA TYR A 49 -18.32 5.66 -15.18
C TYR A 49 -18.67 4.35 -15.90
N LEU A 50 -19.55 3.53 -15.32
CA LEU A 50 -20.07 2.35 -15.99
C LEU A 50 -20.91 2.74 -17.22
N GLU A 51 -21.76 3.75 -17.11
CA GLU A 51 -22.53 4.26 -18.25
C GLU A 51 -21.63 4.81 -19.37
N LYS A 52 -20.49 5.47 -19.02
CA LYS A 52 -19.48 5.87 -20.00
C LYS A 52 -18.93 4.68 -20.78
N LEU A 53 -18.61 3.55 -20.10
CA LEU A 53 -18.12 2.34 -20.76
C LEU A 53 -19.20 1.70 -21.65
N LYS A 54 -20.47 1.68 -21.20
CA LYS A 54 -21.59 1.19 -22.01
C LYS A 54 -21.76 2.02 -23.28
N ALA A 55 -21.79 3.35 -23.14
CA ALA A 55 -21.92 4.27 -24.26
C ALA A 55 -20.78 4.15 -25.28
N ALA A 56 -19.55 3.88 -24.81
CA ALA A 56 -18.38 3.63 -25.63
C ALA A 56 -18.33 2.20 -26.25
N GLY A 57 -19.32 1.33 -25.93
CA GLY A 57 -19.30 -0.06 -26.38
C GLY A 57 -18.16 -0.90 -25.78
N ARG A 58 -17.61 -0.45 -24.65
CA ARG A 58 -16.46 -1.08 -23.96
C ARG A 58 -16.91 -2.00 -22.81
N SER A 59 -18.21 -2.29 -22.69
CA SER A 59 -18.73 -3.26 -21.73
C SER A 59 -19.89 -4.06 -22.32
N TYR A 60 -20.13 -5.23 -21.75
CA TYR A 60 -21.25 -6.11 -22.08
C TYR A 60 -21.65 -6.98 -20.88
N GLU A 61 -22.88 -7.47 -20.91
CA GLU A 61 -23.38 -8.39 -19.88
C GLU A 61 -23.14 -9.85 -20.30
N LYS A 62 -22.65 -10.65 -19.38
CA LYS A 62 -22.47 -12.09 -19.54
C LYS A 62 -22.59 -12.78 -18.19
N ASP A 63 -23.42 -13.83 -18.12
CA ASP A 63 -23.63 -14.66 -16.93
C ASP A 63 -24.04 -13.86 -15.68
N GLY A 64 -24.78 -12.75 -15.85
CA GLY A 64 -25.22 -11.87 -14.78
C GLY A 64 -24.14 -10.94 -14.22
N ALA A 65 -22.99 -10.85 -14.85
CA ALA A 65 -21.92 -9.91 -14.54
C ALA A 65 -21.69 -8.95 -15.71
N ILE A 66 -21.12 -7.77 -15.44
CA ILE A 66 -20.68 -6.85 -16.50
C ILE A 66 -19.19 -7.01 -16.71
N TRP A 67 -18.82 -7.21 -17.96
CA TRP A 67 -17.46 -7.44 -18.41
C TRP A 67 -16.94 -6.23 -19.15
N PHE A 68 -15.66 -5.91 -18.94
CA PHE A 68 -14.93 -4.95 -19.76
C PHE A 68 -14.52 -5.64 -21.05
N LYS A 69 -14.83 -4.98 -22.17
CA LYS A 69 -14.52 -5.46 -23.51
C LYS A 69 -13.19 -4.86 -23.99
N LEU A 70 -12.19 -5.71 -24.13
CA LEU A 70 -10.92 -5.34 -24.76
C LEU A 70 -11.09 -5.07 -26.25
N GLU A 71 -10.26 -4.18 -26.78
CA GLU A 71 -10.11 -3.97 -28.23
C GLU A 71 -9.11 -4.96 -28.79
N GLY A 72 -9.45 -5.55 -29.95
CA GLY A 72 -8.58 -6.48 -30.63
C GLY A 72 -9.33 -7.54 -31.43
N GLU A 73 -8.58 -8.35 -32.14
CA GLU A 73 -9.12 -9.48 -32.89
C GLU A 73 -9.49 -10.62 -31.93
N ARG A 74 -10.74 -11.09 -32.04
CA ARG A 74 -11.21 -12.20 -31.23
C ARG A 74 -10.93 -13.54 -31.91
N TYR A 75 -10.49 -14.52 -31.11
CA TYR A 75 -10.22 -15.86 -31.58
C TYR A 75 -10.51 -16.89 -30.47
N THR A 76 -10.73 -18.13 -30.86
CA THR A 76 -10.92 -19.24 -29.93
C THR A 76 -9.61 -19.98 -29.73
N ALA A 77 -9.26 -20.27 -28.47
CA ALA A 77 -8.10 -21.09 -28.12
C ALA A 77 -8.43 -22.04 -26.98
N TYR A 78 -7.78 -23.19 -26.97
CA TYR A 78 -7.91 -24.15 -25.88
C TYR A 78 -7.13 -23.67 -24.64
N ASP A 79 -7.83 -23.52 -23.53
CA ASP A 79 -7.25 -23.20 -22.24
C ASP A 79 -7.01 -24.48 -21.43
N ARG A 80 -5.72 -24.79 -21.20
CA ARG A 80 -5.32 -26.01 -20.49
C ARG A 80 -5.73 -26.05 -19.02
N PHE A 81 -5.92 -24.90 -18.38
CA PHE A 81 -6.34 -24.82 -16.97
C PHE A 81 -7.84 -24.99 -16.82
N LYS A 82 -8.60 -24.54 -17.81
CA LYS A 82 -10.07 -24.69 -17.84
C LYS A 82 -10.53 -25.97 -18.56
N GLU A 83 -9.59 -26.65 -19.23
CA GLU A 83 -9.84 -27.82 -20.07
C GLU A 83 -10.95 -27.59 -21.11
N ALA A 84 -11.03 -26.36 -21.65
CA ALA A 84 -12.11 -25.93 -22.55
C ALA A 84 -11.56 -24.92 -23.58
N GLU A 85 -12.29 -24.81 -24.69
CA GLU A 85 -12.12 -23.70 -25.61
C GLU A 85 -12.66 -22.41 -25.00
N VAL A 86 -11.84 -21.36 -25.04
CA VAL A 86 -12.18 -20.03 -24.51
C VAL A 86 -11.99 -18.98 -25.59
N GLU A 87 -12.85 -17.98 -25.58
CA GLU A 87 -12.64 -16.79 -26.41
C GLU A 87 -11.50 -15.97 -25.83
N LYS A 88 -10.53 -15.63 -26.67
CA LYS A 88 -9.42 -14.75 -26.39
C LYS A 88 -9.44 -13.54 -27.29
N VAL A 89 -8.69 -12.52 -26.89
CA VAL A 89 -8.54 -11.26 -27.62
C VAL A 89 -7.07 -11.05 -27.91
N ARG A 90 -6.70 -10.79 -29.15
CA ARG A 90 -5.38 -10.32 -29.54
C ARG A 90 -5.35 -8.79 -29.42
N ALA A 91 -5.28 -8.32 -28.17
CA ALA A 91 -5.17 -6.89 -27.89
C ALA A 91 -3.75 -6.38 -28.22
N GLN A 92 -3.67 -5.08 -28.52
CA GLN A 92 -2.35 -4.44 -28.63
C GLN A 92 -1.69 -4.36 -27.25
N PRO A 93 -0.38 -4.63 -27.14
CA PRO A 93 0.31 -4.49 -25.89
C PRO A 93 0.23 -3.06 -25.34
N VAL A 94 0.00 -2.92 -24.05
CA VAL A 94 0.16 -1.66 -23.35
C VAL A 94 1.61 -1.54 -22.87
N VAL A 95 2.16 -0.34 -23.02
CA VAL A 95 3.49 -0.01 -22.51
C VAL A 95 3.29 0.75 -21.20
N ILE A 96 3.91 0.24 -20.14
CA ILE A 96 3.94 0.84 -18.82
C ILE A 96 5.37 1.31 -18.60
N ASP A 97 5.56 2.62 -18.50
CA ASP A 97 6.85 3.21 -18.11
C ASP A 97 6.90 3.34 -16.59
N ASP A 98 7.29 2.23 -15.94
CA ASP A 98 7.29 2.13 -14.49
C ASP A 98 8.54 2.78 -13.90
N ALA A 99 8.36 3.67 -12.92
CA ALA A 99 9.47 4.45 -12.35
C ALA A 99 10.53 3.61 -11.64
N VAL A 100 10.19 2.37 -11.23
CA VAL A 100 11.10 1.44 -10.54
C VAL A 100 11.51 0.29 -11.44
N ARG A 101 10.54 -0.36 -12.11
CA ARG A 101 10.76 -1.55 -12.94
C ARG A 101 11.24 -1.22 -14.33
N GLY A 102 11.09 0.04 -14.76
CA GLY A 102 11.37 0.48 -16.12
C GLY A 102 10.24 0.10 -17.08
N ARG A 103 10.59 0.01 -18.37
CA ARG A 103 9.61 -0.31 -19.41
C ARG A 103 9.09 -1.74 -19.30
N VAL A 104 7.81 -1.88 -19.02
CA VAL A 104 7.07 -3.15 -19.03
C VAL A 104 6.07 -3.13 -20.17
N GLU A 105 6.06 -4.18 -20.97
CA GLU A 105 5.13 -4.33 -22.09
C GLU A 105 4.27 -5.58 -21.86
N ARG A 106 2.95 -5.42 -21.90
CA ARG A 106 2.01 -6.52 -21.63
C ARG A 106 0.73 -6.34 -22.42
N ALA A 107 0.25 -7.43 -23.00
CA ALA A 107 -1.08 -7.53 -23.60
C ALA A 107 -2.02 -8.34 -22.71
N GLU A 108 -3.25 -7.88 -22.58
CA GLU A 108 -4.33 -8.70 -22.03
C GLU A 108 -4.91 -9.57 -23.13
N GLU A 109 -5.22 -10.81 -22.80
CA GLU A 109 -5.74 -11.79 -23.76
C GLU A 109 -7.23 -12.11 -23.54
N MET A 110 -7.83 -11.61 -22.48
CA MET A 110 -9.21 -11.93 -22.09
C MET A 110 -9.91 -10.71 -21.50
N ASP A 111 -11.18 -10.55 -21.89
CA ASP A 111 -12.07 -9.62 -21.18
C ASP A 111 -12.15 -9.97 -19.70
N PHE A 112 -12.45 -9.00 -18.85
CA PHE A 112 -12.49 -9.19 -17.41
C PHE A 112 -13.72 -8.53 -16.76
N VAL A 113 -14.14 -9.09 -15.64
CA VAL A 113 -15.31 -8.60 -14.90
C VAL A 113 -15.02 -7.25 -14.27
N ILE A 114 -15.90 -6.28 -14.49
CA ILE A 114 -15.89 -4.95 -13.89
C ILE A 114 -17.03 -4.72 -12.90
N VAL A 115 -18.17 -5.42 -13.06
CA VAL A 115 -19.23 -5.50 -12.05
C VAL A 115 -19.61 -6.96 -11.87
N ARG A 116 -19.63 -7.40 -10.63
CA ARG A 116 -19.92 -8.79 -10.26
C ARG A 116 -21.42 -9.08 -10.36
N LYS A 117 -21.79 -10.36 -10.30
CA LYS A 117 -23.18 -10.82 -10.29
C LYS A 117 -24.05 -10.25 -9.15
N ASP A 118 -23.43 -9.91 -8.04
CA ASP A 118 -24.08 -9.30 -6.88
C ASP A 118 -24.26 -7.78 -7.01
N GLY A 119 -23.93 -7.21 -8.18
CA GLY A 119 -24.01 -5.78 -8.47
C GLY A 119 -22.85 -4.96 -7.92
N ASN A 120 -21.92 -5.57 -7.17
CA ASN A 120 -20.77 -4.84 -6.62
C ASN A 120 -19.70 -4.61 -7.70
N PRO A 121 -19.15 -3.40 -7.81
CA PRO A 121 -18.07 -3.11 -8.75
C PRO A 121 -16.81 -3.89 -8.38
N GLY A 122 -16.04 -4.27 -9.41
CA GLY A 122 -14.83 -5.05 -9.28
C GLY A 122 -13.60 -4.20 -8.99
N PHE A 123 -12.58 -4.80 -8.38
CA PHE A 123 -11.33 -4.16 -7.97
C PHE A 123 -10.68 -3.30 -9.06
N HIS A 124 -10.50 -3.82 -10.27
CA HIS A 124 -9.85 -3.09 -11.36
C HIS A 124 -10.61 -1.83 -11.77
N PHE A 125 -11.93 -1.94 -11.83
CA PHE A 125 -12.80 -0.83 -12.21
C PHE A 125 -12.82 0.26 -11.14
N VAL A 126 -13.02 -0.13 -9.88
CA VAL A 126 -13.07 0.79 -8.74
C VAL A 126 -11.77 1.59 -8.62
N ASN A 127 -10.61 0.91 -8.66
CA ASN A 127 -9.32 1.59 -8.57
C ASN A 127 -9.13 2.65 -9.66
N VAL A 128 -9.45 2.32 -10.91
CA VAL A 128 -9.27 3.28 -12.01
C VAL A 128 -10.25 4.44 -11.92
N VAL A 129 -11.50 4.18 -11.53
CA VAL A 129 -12.49 5.25 -11.35
C VAL A 129 -12.09 6.18 -10.21
N ASP A 130 -11.62 5.63 -9.09
CA ASP A 130 -11.14 6.40 -7.95
C ASP A 130 -9.89 7.22 -8.33
N ASP A 131 -8.92 6.63 -8.99
CA ASP A 131 -7.72 7.32 -9.46
C ASP A 131 -8.06 8.51 -10.38
N ILE A 132 -9.03 8.33 -11.30
CA ILE A 132 -9.47 9.41 -12.18
C ILE A 132 -10.24 10.49 -11.41
N ALA A 133 -11.22 10.09 -10.61
CA ALA A 133 -12.10 11.02 -9.91
C ALA A 133 -11.40 11.80 -8.80
N MET A 134 -10.32 11.24 -8.24
CA MET A 134 -9.49 11.88 -7.22
C MET A 134 -8.26 12.58 -7.81
N GLY A 135 -8.06 12.56 -9.13
CA GLY A 135 -6.94 13.23 -9.79
C GLY A 135 -5.57 12.65 -9.41
N ILE A 136 -5.49 11.35 -9.16
CA ILE A 136 -4.24 10.69 -8.76
C ILE A 136 -3.19 10.78 -9.87
N THR A 137 -2.03 11.33 -9.54
CA THR A 137 -0.92 11.53 -10.50
C THR A 137 0.13 10.42 -10.44
N HIS A 138 0.28 9.78 -9.28
CA HIS A 138 1.27 8.72 -9.05
C HIS A 138 0.64 7.58 -8.27
N VAL A 139 0.88 6.34 -8.72
CA VAL A 139 0.48 5.11 -8.01
C VAL A 139 1.74 4.37 -7.60
N ILE A 140 2.05 4.42 -6.30
CA ILE A 140 3.19 3.71 -5.70
C ILE A 140 2.62 2.53 -4.91
N ARG A 141 2.96 1.30 -5.32
CA ARG A 141 2.38 0.09 -4.71
C ARG A 141 3.30 -1.13 -4.85
N GLY A 142 2.98 -2.22 -4.16
CA GLY A 142 3.74 -3.47 -4.25
C GLY A 142 3.74 -4.07 -5.66
N GLU A 143 4.85 -4.72 -6.03
CA GLU A 143 5.03 -5.34 -7.35
C GLU A 143 4.07 -6.51 -7.63
N ASP A 144 3.44 -7.08 -6.62
CA ASP A 144 2.38 -8.07 -6.77
C ASP A 144 1.16 -7.54 -7.54
N HIS A 145 1.03 -6.21 -7.65
CA HIS A 145 0.02 -5.53 -8.46
C HIS A 145 0.49 -5.16 -9.88
N LEU A 146 1.74 -5.41 -10.25
CA LEU A 146 2.27 -5.09 -11.59
C LEU A 146 1.44 -5.77 -12.70
N SER A 147 1.03 -7.00 -12.47
CA SER A 147 0.18 -7.74 -13.41
C SER A 147 -1.23 -7.15 -13.59
N ASN A 148 -1.69 -6.32 -12.66
CA ASN A 148 -3.00 -5.65 -12.75
C ASN A 148 -2.92 -4.37 -13.58
N THR A 149 -1.74 -3.81 -13.74
CA THR A 149 -1.54 -2.48 -14.34
C THR A 149 -1.96 -2.44 -15.81
N SER A 150 -1.77 -3.51 -16.57
CA SER A 150 -2.23 -3.60 -17.96
C SER A 150 -3.76 -3.43 -18.06
N LYS A 151 -4.53 -4.05 -17.17
CA LYS A 151 -5.99 -3.89 -17.11
C LYS A 151 -6.40 -2.48 -16.73
N HIS A 152 -5.66 -1.87 -15.79
CA HIS A 152 -5.91 -0.49 -15.40
C HIS A 152 -5.64 0.46 -16.58
N VAL A 153 -4.53 0.31 -17.29
CA VAL A 153 -4.22 1.12 -18.48
C VAL A 153 -5.28 0.96 -19.58
N GLU A 154 -5.81 -0.25 -19.79
CA GLU A 154 -6.90 -0.48 -20.73
C GLU A 154 -8.20 0.25 -20.33
N LEU A 155 -8.49 0.32 -19.03
CA LEU A 155 -9.63 1.10 -18.52
C LEU A 155 -9.39 2.60 -18.67
N PHE A 156 -8.19 3.13 -18.32
CA PHE A 156 -7.83 4.54 -18.54
C PHE A 156 -8.01 4.93 -20.02
N LYS A 157 -7.52 4.10 -20.93
CA LYS A 157 -7.71 4.32 -22.38
C LYS A 157 -9.19 4.39 -22.77
N ALA A 158 -10.01 3.47 -22.22
CA ALA A 158 -11.43 3.43 -22.53
C ALA A 158 -12.19 4.66 -22.02
N PHE A 159 -11.71 5.29 -20.96
CA PHE A 159 -12.22 6.56 -20.46
C PHE A 159 -11.63 7.78 -21.15
N GLY A 160 -10.63 7.61 -22.03
CA GLY A 160 -9.95 8.71 -22.71
C GLY A 160 -9.07 9.56 -21.79
N VAL A 161 -8.62 8.99 -20.66
CA VAL A 161 -7.79 9.64 -19.64
C VAL A 161 -6.38 9.04 -19.66
N ALA A 162 -5.36 9.87 -19.54
CA ALA A 162 -3.99 9.41 -19.38
C ALA A 162 -3.82 8.69 -18.04
N PRO A 163 -3.17 7.51 -17.99
CA PRO A 163 -2.93 6.83 -16.72
C PRO A 163 -1.94 7.61 -15.85
N PRO A 164 -1.98 7.44 -14.52
CA PRO A 164 -0.98 7.99 -13.61
C PRO A 164 0.39 7.38 -13.87
N ARG A 165 1.43 7.98 -13.32
CA ARG A 165 2.76 7.38 -13.28
C ARG A 165 2.78 6.23 -12.29
N PHE A 166 3.17 5.04 -12.72
CA PHE A 166 3.28 3.87 -11.85
C PHE A 166 4.68 3.69 -11.30
N ALA A 167 4.77 3.21 -10.06
CA ALA A 167 6.00 2.79 -9.41
C ALA A 167 5.74 1.52 -8.59
N HIS A 168 6.22 0.38 -9.07
CA HIS A 168 6.04 -0.90 -8.40
C HIS A 168 7.24 -1.22 -7.53
N ILE A 169 7.07 -1.06 -6.22
CA ILE A 169 8.11 -1.31 -5.21
C ILE A 169 8.26 -2.81 -4.93
N PRO A 170 9.47 -3.27 -4.53
CA PRO A 170 9.71 -4.67 -4.22
C PRO A 170 8.89 -5.16 -3.03
N LEU A 171 8.73 -6.47 -2.94
CA LEU A 171 8.07 -7.10 -1.80
C LEU A 171 8.98 -7.11 -0.58
N ILE A 172 8.38 -7.01 0.59
CA ILE A 172 9.04 -7.32 1.86
C ILE A 172 8.83 -8.80 2.14
N LEU A 173 9.93 -9.53 2.22
CA LEU A 173 9.94 -10.96 2.54
C LEU A 173 10.02 -11.16 4.06
N LYS A 174 9.55 -12.32 4.52
CA LYS A 174 9.68 -12.75 5.91
C LYS A 174 11.14 -12.78 6.34
N GLU A 175 11.39 -12.57 7.64
CA GLU A 175 12.72 -12.71 8.23
C GLU A 175 13.32 -14.11 7.95
N SER A 176 12.52 -15.15 8.07
CA SER A 176 12.92 -16.52 7.79
C SER A 176 11.95 -17.22 6.84
N GLY A 177 12.48 -18.15 6.04
CA GLY A 177 11.69 -18.92 5.09
C GLY A 177 11.33 -18.18 3.81
N PRO A 178 10.62 -18.82 2.91
CA PRO A 178 10.17 -18.26 1.64
C PRO A 178 8.90 -17.42 1.79
N GLY A 179 8.71 -16.47 0.89
CA GLY A 179 7.45 -15.77 0.67
C GLY A 179 7.37 -14.38 1.28
N LYS A 180 6.33 -13.67 0.84
CA LYS A 180 5.99 -12.32 1.26
C LYS A 180 5.58 -12.29 2.73
N MET A 181 6.00 -11.24 3.44
CA MET A 181 5.51 -10.93 4.79
C MET A 181 4.01 -10.68 4.75
N SER A 182 3.28 -11.23 5.72
CA SER A 182 1.83 -11.12 5.84
C SER A 182 1.45 -10.55 7.20
N LYS A 183 0.23 -10.07 7.36
CA LYS A 183 -0.30 -9.54 8.63
C LYS A 183 -0.24 -10.53 9.83
N ARG A 184 0.03 -11.82 9.56
CA ARG A 184 0.16 -12.86 10.60
C ARG A 184 1.61 -13.08 11.04
N ASP A 185 2.56 -12.50 10.32
CA ASP A 185 3.97 -12.66 10.65
C ASP A 185 4.36 -11.65 11.73
N LYS A 186 5.27 -12.04 12.63
CA LYS A 186 5.78 -11.18 13.68
C LYS A 186 6.41 -9.91 13.06
N GLY A 187 6.09 -8.77 13.62
CA GLY A 187 6.59 -7.48 13.13
C GLY A 187 5.87 -6.92 11.90
N ALA A 188 4.72 -7.49 11.52
CA ALA A 188 3.91 -6.97 10.42
C ALA A 188 2.92 -5.87 10.83
N LEU A 189 2.65 -5.72 12.12
CA LEU A 189 1.70 -4.74 12.66
C LEU A 189 2.45 -3.61 13.37
N ILE A 190 2.11 -2.38 13.04
CA ILE A 190 2.75 -1.18 13.62
C ILE A 190 2.47 -1.08 15.13
N GLU A 191 1.26 -1.39 15.56
CA GLU A 191 0.85 -1.37 16.96
C GLU A 191 1.67 -2.30 17.87
N ASP A 192 2.26 -3.37 17.32
CA ASP A 192 3.12 -4.28 18.08
C ASP A 192 4.45 -3.62 18.45
N TYR A 193 4.95 -2.70 17.63
CA TYR A 193 6.19 -1.96 17.92
C TYR A 193 5.99 -0.97 19.05
N GLU A 194 4.90 -0.25 19.06
CA GLU A 194 4.54 0.67 20.15
C GLU A 194 4.49 -0.08 21.48
N LYS A 195 3.74 -1.19 21.56
CA LYS A 195 3.62 -2.02 22.76
C LYS A 195 4.95 -2.59 23.26
N ARG A 196 5.91 -2.75 22.35
CA ARG A 196 7.25 -3.28 22.65
C ARG A 196 8.27 -2.19 22.97
N GLY A 197 7.87 -0.92 23.04
CA GLY A 197 8.74 0.20 23.38
C GLY A 197 9.67 0.64 22.25
N PHE A 198 9.32 0.36 20.99
CA PHE A 198 10.04 0.93 19.87
C PHE A 198 9.68 2.40 19.67
N LEU A 199 10.66 3.20 19.30
CA LEU A 199 10.44 4.61 18.97
C LEU A 199 9.88 4.73 17.55
N PRO A 200 8.86 5.59 17.33
CA PRO A 200 8.31 5.84 16.00
C PRO A 200 9.39 6.24 14.97
N ALA A 201 10.34 7.08 15.37
CA ALA A 201 11.45 7.51 14.52
C ALA A 201 12.33 6.34 14.05
N ALA A 202 12.64 5.40 14.94
CA ALA A 202 13.43 4.22 14.61
C ALA A 202 12.69 3.29 13.64
N VAL A 203 11.40 3.03 13.90
CA VAL A 203 10.57 2.19 13.03
C VAL A 203 10.40 2.83 11.66
N ARG A 204 10.11 4.12 11.60
CA ARG A 204 9.97 4.88 10.36
C ARG A 204 11.26 4.87 9.53
N ASN A 205 12.42 5.13 10.15
CA ASN A 205 13.73 5.06 9.49
C ASN A 205 13.98 3.66 8.92
N TYR A 206 13.76 2.62 9.73
CA TYR A 206 13.95 1.24 9.29
C TYR A 206 13.07 0.86 8.09
N ILE A 207 11.77 1.19 8.15
CA ILE A 207 10.82 0.91 7.06
C ILE A 207 11.23 1.64 5.78
N SER A 208 11.69 2.89 5.88
CA SER A 208 12.17 3.65 4.72
C SER A 208 13.32 2.94 4.02
N LEU A 209 14.25 2.35 4.77
CA LEU A 209 15.41 1.64 4.21
C LEU A 209 15.09 0.22 3.70
N LEU A 210 13.92 -0.33 3.98
CA LEU A 210 13.55 -1.66 3.48
C LEU A 210 13.40 -1.73 1.96
N GLY A 211 13.04 -0.64 1.32
CA GLY A 211 12.81 -0.62 -0.13
C GLY A 211 13.51 0.51 -0.86
N TRP A 212 14.15 1.41 -0.14
CA TRP A 212 14.83 2.59 -0.67
C TRP A 212 16.20 2.76 -0.02
N ASN A 213 17.12 3.44 -0.72
CA ASN A 213 18.46 3.72 -0.23
C ASN A 213 18.93 5.09 -0.76
N PRO A 214 19.44 5.99 0.09
CA PRO A 214 19.96 7.28 -0.33
C PRO A 214 21.26 7.18 -1.16
N LYS A 215 21.74 5.97 -1.45
CA LYS A 215 22.97 5.65 -2.17
C LYS A 215 24.25 6.00 -1.39
N ASP A 216 24.13 6.01 -0.08
CA ASP A 216 25.25 6.05 0.85
C ASP A 216 25.10 4.91 1.88
N ASP A 217 26.08 4.74 2.75
CA ASP A 217 26.11 3.63 3.70
C ASP A 217 25.45 3.97 5.05
N ARG A 218 24.75 5.10 5.14
CA ARG A 218 24.07 5.49 6.39
C ARG A 218 22.83 4.64 6.64
N GLU A 219 22.68 4.20 7.86
CA GLU A 219 21.53 3.44 8.33
C GLU A 219 20.60 4.27 9.21
N LYS A 220 21.14 5.32 9.85
CA LYS A 220 20.35 6.27 10.63
C LYS A 220 20.19 7.57 9.87
N ILE A 221 18.96 7.89 9.51
CA ILE A 221 18.59 9.06 8.71
C ILE A 221 17.31 9.67 9.26
N ASP A 222 17.34 10.97 9.52
CA ASP A 222 16.13 11.70 9.95
C ASP A 222 15.07 11.75 8.84
N ILE A 223 13.79 11.80 9.25
CA ILE A 223 12.69 11.82 8.27
C ILE A 223 12.71 13.04 7.36
N GLY A 224 13.12 14.20 7.88
CA GLY A 224 13.27 15.42 7.07
C GLY A 224 14.28 15.21 5.96
N GLU A 225 15.43 14.61 6.28
CA GLU A 225 16.45 14.27 5.29
C GLU A 225 15.99 13.17 4.32
N ILE A 226 15.23 12.16 4.80
CA ILE A 226 14.63 11.14 3.92
C ILE A 226 13.71 11.81 2.90
N ILE A 227 12.87 12.75 3.31
CA ILE A 227 11.96 13.48 2.42
C ILE A 227 12.75 14.28 1.36
N GLU A 228 13.84 14.93 1.76
CA GLU A 228 14.68 15.70 0.84
C GLU A 228 15.43 14.83 -0.17
N LEU A 229 15.88 13.65 0.26
CA LEU A 229 16.68 12.74 -0.56
C LEU A 229 15.84 11.75 -1.37
N PHE A 230 14.56 11.59 -1.02
CA PHE A 230 13.72 10.58 -1.66
C PHE A 230 13.55 10.84 -3.15
N ASP A 231 13.93 9.85 -3.96
CA ASP A 231 13.66 9.81 -5.39
C ASP A 231 13.43 8.35 -5.85
N PHE A 232 12.67 8.17 -6.93
CA PHE A 232 12.38 6.86 -7.52
C PHE A 232 13.64 6.04 -7.86
N PRO A 233 14.73 6.62 -8.42
CA PRO A 233 15.98 5.90 -8.66
C PRO A 233 16.62 5.32 -7.40
N GLY A 234 16.30 5.83 -6.21
CA GLY A 234 16.74 5.29 -4.93
C GLY A 234 15.99 4.03 -4.49
N ILE A 235 14.84 3.74 -5.11
CA ILE A 235 14.06 2.54 -4.78
C ILE A 235 14.76 1.31 -5.34
N ASN A 236 15.00 0.33 -4.46
CA ASN A 236 15.63 -0.93 -4.83
C ASN A 236 14.72 -1.76 -5.74
N LYS A 237 15.31 -2.51 -6.69
CA LYS A 237 14.55 -3.44 -7.54
C LYS A 237 14.42 -4.83 -6.94
N GLY A 238 15.31 -5.20 -6.02
CA GLY A 238 15.29 -6.49 -5.33
C GLY A 238 14.37 -6.48 -4.12
N ASN A 239 13.80 -7.63 -3.78
CA ASN A 239 12.99 -7.78 -2.59
C ASN A 239 13.83 -7.58 -1.32
N ALA A 240 13.31 -6.80 -0.38
CA ALA A 240 13.90 -6.63 0.93
C ALA A 240 13.47 -7.76 1.88
N ARG A 241 14.33 -8.18 2.78
CA ARG A 241 13.99 -9.11 3.84
C ARG A 241 13.89 -8.36 5.16
N PHE A 242 12.80 -8.60 5.88
CA PHE A 242 12.65 -8.05 7.22
C PHE A 242 13.73 -8.63 8.15
N ASP A 243 14.32 -7.78 8.98
CA ASP A 243 15.36 -8.13 9.95
C ASP A 243 15.04 -7.43 11.28
N GLU A 244 14.53 -8.22 12.23
CA GLU A 244 14.15 -7.70 13.54
C GLU A 244 15.37 -7.28 14.38
N GLN A 245 16.50 -7.94 14.20
CA GLN A 245 17.72 -7.58 14.95
C GLN A 245 18.24 -6.21 14.50
N LYS A 246 18.25 -5.96 13.20
CA LYS A 246 18.62 -4.65 12.65
C LYS A 246 17.69 -3.54 13.15
N LEU A 247 16.38 -3.77 13.15
CA LEU A 247 15.41 -2.81 13.69
C LEU A 247 15.66 -2.55 15.19
N SER A 248 15.90 -3.61 15.98
CA SER A 248 16.20 -3.48 17.42
C SER A 248 17.47 -2.70 17.67
N SER A 249 18.53 -2.96 16.88
CA SER A 249 19.80 -2.23 16.97
C SER A 249 19.63 -0.73 16.65
N LEU A 250 18.87 -0.44 15.59
CA LEU A 250 18.56 0.95 15.22
C LEU A 250 17.72 1.65 16.32
N ASN A 251 16.73 0.97 16.88
CA ASN A 251 15.94 1.51 17.98
C ASN A 251 16.81 1.83 19.22
N ALA A 252 17.75 0.96 19.53
CA ALA A 252 18.69 1.22 20.62
C ALA A 252 19.59 2.45 20.38
N GLU A 253 19.93 2.76 19.13
CA GLU A 253 20.66 3.99 18.79
C GLU A 253 19.80 5.23 19.04
N TYR A 254 18.54 5.21 18.61
CA TYR A 254 17.60 6.31 18.88
C TYR A 254 17.33 6.50 20.37
N LEU A 255 17.19 5.40 21.14
CA LEU A 255 17.01 5.47 22.60
C LEU A 255 18.19 6.11 23.32
N ARG A 256 19.44 5.82 22.91
CA ARG A 256 20.66 6.39 23.51
C ARG A 256 20.81 7.92 23.32
N GLU A 257 20.11 8.47 22.34
CA GLU A 257 20.14 9.92 22.06
C GLU A 257 19.09 10.69 22.82
N LEU A 258 18.16 10.01 23.47
CA LEU A 258 17.17 10.66 24.31
C LEU A 258 17.86 11.24 25.56
N ASN A 259 17.40 12.41 25.99
CA ASN A 259 17.73 12.90 27.31
C ASN A 259 17.02 12.04 28.36
N ILE A 260 17.49 12.11 29.61
CA ILE A 260 16.98 11.26 30.69
C ILE A 260 15.48 11.50 30.96
N GLU A 261 14.99 12.72 30.83
CA GLU A 261 13.57 13.05 31.03
C GLU A 261 12.69 12.33 29.98
N SER A 262 13.06 12.44 28.70
CA SER A 262 12.34 11.76 27.61
C SER A 262 12.42 10.25 27.73
N PHE A 263 13.56 9.72 28.11
CA PHE A 263 13.75 8.28 28.30
C PHE A 263 12.91 7.76 29.46
N SER A 264 12.93 8.45 30.61
CA SER A 264 12.12 8.10 31.80
C SER A 264 10.63 8.13 31.50
N PHE A 265 10.17 9.16 30.79
CA PHE A 265 8.77 9.27 30.38
C PHE A 265 8.32 8.06 29.54
N LEU A 266 9.13 7.64 28.57
CA LEU A 266 8.83 6.48 27.71
C LEU A 266 8.99 5.14 28.42
N ALA A 267 9.94 5.02 29.34
CA ALA A 267 10.22 3.80 30.08
C ALA A 267 9.16 3.53 31.17
N ARG A 268 8.61 4.57 31.81
CA ARG A 268 7.66 4.47 32.91
C ARG A 268 6.51 3.49 32.66
N PRO A 269 5.69 3.62 31.61
CA PRO A 269 4.56 2.71 31.39
C PRO A 269 4.99 1.26 31.19
N ILE A 270 6.16 1.03 30.60
CA ILE A 270 6.71 -0.30 30.36
C ILE A 270 7.16 -0.92 31.69
N LEU A 271 7.89 -0.17 32.50
CA LEU A 271 8.39 -0.61 33.80
C LEU A 271 7.25 -0.83 34.80
N ALA A 272 6.24 0.05 34.80
CA ALA A 272 5.07 -0.11 35.63
C ALA A 272 4.25 -1.34 35.22
N GLY A 273 4.01 -1.54 33.91
CA GLY A 273 3.36 -2.74 33.40
C GLY A 273 4.10 -4.04 33.69
N ALA A 274 5.43 -4.00 33.82
CA ALA A 274 6.26 -5.10 34.27
C ALA A 274 6.34 -5.26 35.80
N GLY A 275 5.73 -4.35 36.56
CA GLY A 275 5.76 -4.35 38.03
C GLY A 275 7.13 -3.99 38.63
N VAL A 276 7.98 -3.33 37.87
CA VAL A 276 9.34 -2.89 38.31
C VAL A 276 9.28 -1.59 39.11
N VAL A 277 8.38 -0.68 38.72
CA VAL A 277 8.13 0.60 39.40
C VAL A 277 6.63 0.79 39.61
N ALA A 278 6.23 1.72 40.49
CA ALA A 278 4.85 2.15 40.63
C ALA A 278 4.43 3.03 39.43
N GLU A 279 3.12 3.07 39.10
CA GLU A 279 2.62 3.93 38.01
C GLU A 279 2.85 5.44 38.34
N ASP A 280 2.76 5.79 39.63
CA ASP A 280 2.97 7.11 40.15
C ASP A 280 4.36 7.30 40.80
N GLU A 281 5.34 6.49 40.46
CA GLU A 281 6.72 6.56 40.96
C GLU A 281 7.29 7.98 40.76
N ASP A 282 8.06 8.44 41.74
CA ASP A 282 8.71 9.74 41.73
C ASP A 282 9.65 9.89 40.51
N GLU A 283 9.53 11.01 39.79
CA GLU A 283 10.27 11.25 38.56
C GLU A 283 11.76 11.35 38.78
N ASP A 284 12.18 12.03 39.85
CA ASP A 284 13.61 12.20 40.19
C ASP A 284 14.23 10.84 40.57
N TYR A 285 13.48 10.00 41.26
CA TYR A 285 13.91 8.63 41.58
C TYR A 285 14.03 7.79 40.31
N LEU A 286 13.03 7.85 39.42
CA LEU A 286 13.05 7.09 38.17
C LEU A 286 14.23 7.51 37.28
N GLN A 287 14.48 8.80 37.14
CA GLN A 287 15.62 9.32 36.39
C GLN A 287 16.96 8.93 37.02
N ALA A 288 17.08 8.92 38.34
CA ALA A 288 18.28 8.48 39.04
C ALA A 288 18.58 6.97 38.87
N VAL A 289 17.55 6.16 38.71
CA VAL A 289 17.71 4.70 38.47
C VAL A 289 18.02 4.38 37.01
N LEU A 290 17.51 5.17 36.08
CA LEU A 290 17.67 4.95 34.64
C LEU A 290 18.90 5.63 34.03
N GLY A 291 19.44 6.65 34.69
CA GLY A 291 20.66 7.38 34.26
C GLY A 291 21.90 6.73 34.77
#